data_a489f6ba232aea4a7a3f7a08e22786b7
#
_entry.id   a489f6ba232aea4a7a3f7a08e22786b7
#
_cell.length_a   1.000
_cell.length_b   1.000
_cell.length_c   1.000
_cell.angle_alpha   90.00
_cell.angle_beta   90.00
_cell.angle_gamma   90.00
#
_symmetry.space_group_name_H-M   'P 1'
#
loop_
_entity.id
_entity.type
_entity.pdbx_description
1 polymer ?
#
loop_
_entity_poly.entity_id
_entity_poly.type
_entity_poly.pdbx_seq_one_letter_code
_entity_poly.pdbx_strand_id
1 'polypeptide(L)'
;RKLGNLEEIAIFMKDKKRRKTSIRRHVKEENIMMTILSGVGMLLLTLAIFSLFSMKMPKGSLAMSGMANAAVATFLVEAIHKYISGDLFGISFFKSVGENAGGFGGVAAAIAVPLSMGTNPVLAIAAGVVLGQFGILPGFIAGYVVGLLSQLIEKYLPEGVDVIAGALIVAPISLLVATAADPLVNMTLARIGGTITAAAEQSPLVMGFLLGGIMKMICTS
;
A
#
# COMPACT_ATOMS: atom_id res chain seq x y z
N ARG A 1 41.19 -39.25 -39.07
CA ARG A 1 40.87 -37.84 -39.46
C ARG A 1 39.41 -37.45 -39.16
N LYS A 2 38.39 -38.34 -39.27
CA LYS A 2 36.98 -38.00 -38.99
C LYS A 2 36.63 -37.84 -37.52
N LEU A 3 37.33 -38.52 -36.56
CA LEU A 3 37.08 -38.41 -35.15
C LEU A 3 37.56 -37.10 -34.52
N GLY A 4 38.67 -36.51 -35.00
CA GLY A 4 39.14 -35.21 -34.51
C GLY A 4 38.19 -34.04 -34.82
N ASN A 5 37.54 -34.08 -36.01
CA ASN A 5 36.56 -33.05 -36.37
C ASN A 5 35.27 -33.09 -35.47
N LEU A 6 34.87 -34.26 -34.97
CA LEU A 6 33.70 -34.37 -34.10
C LEU A 6 33.98 -33.83 -32.71
N GLU A 7 35.19 -34.05 -32.15
CA GLU A 7 35.61 -33.51 -30.86
C GLU A 7 35.74 -31.97 -30.92
N GLU A 8 36.34 -31.42 -31.97
CA GLU A 8 36.42 -29.96 -32.13
C GLU A 8 35.03 -29.30 -32.23
N ILE A 9 34.12 -29.92 -32.97
CA ILE A 9 32.74 -29.44 -33.10
C ILE A 9 32.01 -29.51 -31.73
N ALA A 10 32.22 -30.58 -30.97
CA ALA A 10 31.64 -30.75 -29.63
C ALA A 10 32.17 -29.70 -28.63
N ILE A 11 33.47 -29.42 -28.66
CA ILE A 11 34.10 -28.37 -27.84
C ILE A 11 33.56 -26.97 -28.23
N PHE A 12 33.48 -26.69 -29.52
CA PHE A 12 32.94 -25.43 -30.03
C PHE A 12 31.47 -25.22 -29.63
N MET A 13 30.63 -26.25 -29.73
CA MET A 13 29.23 -26.21 -29.32
C MET A 13 29.08 -26.03 -27.81
N LYS A 14 29.94 -26.66 -27.01
CA LYS A 14 29.99 -26.52 -25.55
C LYS A 14 30.39 -25.10 -25.13
N ASP A 15 31.38 -24.50 -25.79
CA ASP A 15 31.82 -23.13 -25.56
C ASP A 15 30.73 -22.10 -25.96
N LYS A 16 30.11 -22.29 -27.12
CA LYS A 16 28.97 -21.48 -27.57
C LYS A 16 27.80 -21.55 -26.61
N LYS A 17 27.52 -22.73 -26.06
CA LYS A 17 26.45 -22.91 -25.06
C LYS A 17 26.80 -22.22 -23.73
N ARG A 18 28.06 -22.30 -23.27
CA ARG A 18 28.58 -21.61 -22.09
C ARG A 18 28.47 -20.08 -22.23
N ARG A 19 28.93 -19.52 -23.34
CA ARG A 19 28.84 -18.07 -23.63
C ARG A 19 27.38 -17.59 -23.66
N LYS A 20 26.49 -18.34 -24.31
CA LYS A 20 25.07 -18.01 -24.35
C LYS A 20 24.41 -18.05 -22.96
N THR A 21 24.81 -18.96 -22.09
CA THR A 21 24.34 -19.08 -20.72
C THR A 21 24.89 -17.94 -19.84
N SER A 22 26.17 -17.57 -20.01
CA SER A 22 26.80 -16.46 -19.30
C SER A 22 26.13 -15.10 -19.67
N ILE A 23 25.95 -14.85 -20.96
CA ILE A 23 25.27 -13.63 -21.44
C ILE A 23 23.84 -13.55 -20.88
N ARG A 24 23.10 -14.66 -20.90
CA ARG A 24 21.73 -14.69 -20.32
C ARG A 24 21.72 -14.42 -18.80
N ARG A 25 22.73 -14.87 -18.07
CA ARG A 25 22.86 -14.57 -16.63
C ARG A 25 23.12 -13.08 -16.40
N HIS A 26 24.10 -12.51 -17.11
CA HIS A 26 24.39 -11.07 -16.98
C HIS A 26 23.19 -10.19 -17.32
N VAL A 27 22.49 -10.46 -18.43
CA VAL A 27 21.28 -9.72 -18.80
C VAL A 27 20.16 -9.88 -17.74
N LYS A 28 20.06 -11.07 -17.16
CA LYS A 28 19.08 -11.31 -16.10
C LYS A 28 19.44 -10.54 -14.82
N GLU A 29 20.69 -10.55 -14.40
CA GLU A 29 21.19 -9.83 -13.23
C GLU A 29 21.06 -8.31 -13.40
N GLU A 30 21.36 -7.78 -14.58
CA GLU A 30 21.23 -6.36 -14.90
C GLU A 30 19.76 -5.89 -14.86
N ASN A 31 18.85 -6.66 -15.48
CA ASN A 31 17.42 -6.36 -15.43
C ASN A 31 16.84 -6.38 -14.01
N ILE A 32 17.35 -7.26 -13.15
CA ILE A 32 16.93 -7.37 -11.75
C ILE A 32 17.41 -6.18 -10.94
N MET A 33 18.68 -5.81 -11.11
CA MET A 33 19.26 -4.65 -10.43
C MET A 33 18.53 -3.38 -10.81
N MET A 34 18.16 -3.19 -12.08
CA MET A 34 17.33 -2.08 -12.54
C MET A 34 15.92 -2.11 -11.93
N THR A 35 15.31 -3.28 -11.80
CA THR A 35 13.99 -3.44 -11.18
C THR A 35 14.03 -3.09 -9.70
N ILE A 36 15.04 -3.57 -8.95
CA ILE A 36 15.22 -3.25 -7.53
C ILE A 36 15.47 -1.75 -7.35
N LEU A 37 16.36 -1.17 -8.15
CA LEU A 37 16.69 0.25 -8.07
C LEU A 37 15.46 1.14 -8.37
N SER A 38 14.67 0.78 -9.38
CA SER A 38 13.43 1.52 -9.71
C SER A 38 12.40 1.42 -8.58
N GLY A 39 12.28 0.27 -7.93
CA GLY A 39 11.35 0.08 -6.81
C GLY A 39 11.76 0.83 -5.55
N VAL A 40 13.05 0.80 -5.21
CA VAL A 40 13.57 1.63 -4.11
C VAL A 40 13.37 3.11 -4.40
N GLY A 41 13.64 3.55 -5.63
CA GLY A 41 13.37 4.93 -6.07
C GLY A 41 11.90 5.30 -5.92
N MET A 42 10.98 4.41 -6.27
CA MET A 42 9.55 4.62 -6.16
C MET A 42 9.07 4.68 -4.69
N LEU A 43 9.64 3.85 -3.81
CA LEU A 43 9.38 3.91 -2.37
C LEU A 43 9.85 5.24 -1.76
N LEU A 44 11.07 5.68 -2.09
CA LEU A 44 11.59 6.97 -1.63
C LEU A 44 10.76 8.14 -2.15
N LEU A 45 10.31 8.10 -3.40
CA LEU A 45 9.41 9.09 -3.97
C LEU A 45 8.07 9.13 -3.22
N THR A 46 7.51 7.97 -2.91
CA THR A 46 6.26 7.86 -2.15
C THR A 46 6.41 8.45 -0.75
N LEU A 47 7.52 8.14 -0.05
CA LEU A 47 7.83 8.73 1.25
C LEU A 47 7.98 10.25 1.16
N ALA A 48 8.66 10.76 0.13
CA ALA A 48 8.80 12.20 -0.09
C ALA A 48 7.44 12.87 -0.32
N ILE A 49 6.55 12.25 -1.10
CA ILE A 49 5.19 12.75 -1.34
C ILE A 49 4.39 12.80 -0.03
N PHE A 50 4.41 11.74 0.79
CA PHE A 50 3.72 11.75 2.07
C PHE A 50 4.30 12.75 3.06
N SER A 51 5.62 12.90 3.11
CA SER A 51 6.30 13.92 3.92
C SER A 51 5.89 15.34 3.48
N LEU A 52 5.90 15.60 2.18
CA LEU A 52 5.45 16.88 1.63
C LEU A 52 3.97 17.16 1.94
N PHE A 53 3.12 16.14 1.79
CA PHE A 53 1.71 16.21 2.15
C PHE A 53 1.53 16.57 3.64
N SER A 54 2.23 15.87 4.53
CA SER A 54 2.17 16.15 5.98
C SER A 54 2.55 17.57 6.34
N MET A 55 3.58 18.14 5.65
CA MET A 55 4.12 19.46 5.93
C MET A 55 3.36 20.61 5.26
N LYS A 56 2.84 20.40 4.06
CA LYS A 56 2.29 21.49 3.22
C LYS A 56 0.77 21.54 3.18
N MET A 57 0.10 20.40 3.37
CA MET A 57 -1.36 20.34 3.27
C MET A 57 -2.04 20.73 4.58
N PRO A 58 -3.20 21.43 4.53
CA PRO A 58 -3.98 21.77 5.73
C PRO A 58 -4.30 20.54 6.56
N LYS A 59 -3.95 20.54 7.84
CA LYS A 59 -4.12 19.39 8.76
C LYS A 59 -3.48 18.08 8.26
N GLY A 60 -2.48 18.16 7.36
CA GLY A 60 -1.83 16.99 6.75
C GLY A 60 -1.22 16.05 7.77
N SER A 61 -0.55 16.55 8.81
CA SER A 61 0.00 15.73 9.90
C SER A 61 -1.06 14.99 10.71
N LEU A 62 -2.21 15.63 10.96
CA LEU A 62 -3.35 14.99 11.64
C LEU A 62 -3.97 13.89 10.77
N ALA A 63 -4.12 14.16 9.48
CA ALA A 63 -4.60 13.17 8.51
C ALA A 63 -3.67 11.95 8.45
N MET A 64 -2.36 12.15 8.42
CA MET A 64 -1.36 11.07 8.46
C MET A 64 -1.42 10.26 9.75
N SER A 65 -1.64 10.90 10.90
CA SER A 65 -1.87 10.22 12.17
C SER A 65 -3.13 9.34 12.12
N GLY A 66 -4.23 9.85 11.56
CA GLY A 66 -5.44 9.07 11.35
C GLY A 66 -5.23 7.85 10.45
N MET A 67 -4.47 8.01 9.36
CA MET A 67 -4.10 6.90 8.48
C MET A 67 -3.24 5.85 9.23
N ALA A 68 -2.26 6.29 10.02
CA ALA A 68 -1.43 5.38 10.80
C ALA A 68 -2.26 4.56 11.81
N ASN A 69 -3.21 5.21 12.50
CA ASN A 69 -4.14 4.53 13.42
C ASN A 69 -4.99 3.49 12.68
N ALA A 70 -5.53 3.83 11.51
CA ALA A 70 -6.29 2.89 10.69
C ALA A 70 -5.44 1.70 10.24
N ALA A 71 -4.20 1.95 9.81
CA ALA A 71 -3.27 0.90 9.40
C ALA A 71 -2.93 -0.06 10.55
N VAL A 72 -2.66 0.46 11.74
CA VAL A 72 -2.42 -0.37 12.94
C VAL A 72 -3.65 -1.19 13.27
N ALA A 73 -4.85 -0.59 13.30
CA ALA A 73 -6.09 -1.27 13.64
C ALA A 73 -6.44 -2.40 12.65
N THR A 74 -6.13 -2.25 11.37
CA THR A 74 -6.47 -3.25 10.34
C THR A 74 -5.34 -4.24 10.09
N PHE A 75 -4.15 -3.78 9.74
CA PHE A 75 -3.04 -4.66 9.34
C PHE A 75 -2.45 -5.46 10.50
N LEU A 76 -2.38 -4.87 11.71
CA LEU A 76 -1.90 -5.61 12.88
C LEU A 76 -2.87 -6.73 13.25
N VAL A 77 -4.17 -6.43 13.24
CA VAL A 77 -5.22 -7.44 13.51
C VAL A 77 -5.21 -8.53 12.44
N GLU A 78 -5.11 -8.16 11.15
CA GLU A 78 -4.98 -9.11 10.06
C GLU A 78 -3.72 -9.98 10.24
N ALA A 79 -2.56 -9.37 10.48
CA ALA A 79 -1.30 -10.10 10.60
C ALA A 79 -1.31 -11.12 11.73
N ILE A 80 -1.82 -10.75 12.91
CA ILE A 80 -1.86 -11.64 14.06
C ILE A 80 -2.94 -12.71 13.89
N HIS A 81 -4.16 -12.33 13.56
CA HIS A 81 -5.28 -13.26 13.55
C HIS A 81 -5.35 -14.14 12.33
N LYS A 82 -5.06 -13.62 11.13
CA LYS A 82 -5.08 -14.42 9.92
C LYS A 82 -3.88 -15.36 9.85
N TYR A 83 -2.66 -14.83 9.96
CA TYR A 83 -1.44 -15.60 9.69
C TYR A 83 -0.96 -16.39 10.91
N ILE A 84 -1.00 -15.82 12.14
CA ILE A 84 -0.51 -16.51 13.33
C ILE A 84 -1.62 -17.39 13.90
N SER A 85 -2.74 -16.81 14.34
CA SER A 85 -3.80 -17.56 15.02
C SER A 85 -4.60 -18.46 14.06
N GLY A 86 -4.83 -17.98 12.82
CA GLY A 86 -5.57 -18.69 11.80
C GLY A 86 -4.76 -19.76 11.09
N ASP A 87 -3.73 -19.34 10.34
CA ASP A 87 -2.98 -20.25 9.47
C ASP A 87 -1.96 -21.11 10.25
N LEU A 88 -1.24 -20.53 11.23
CA LEU A 88 -0.23 -21.28 12.00
C LEU A 88 -0.85 -22.20 13.06
N PHE A 89 -1.83 -21.71 13.83
CA PHE A 89 -2.51 -22.51 14.86
C PHE A 89 -3.77 -23.22 14.37
N GLY A 90 -4.20 -22.98 13.14
CA GLY A 90 -5.32 -23.68 12.50
C GLY A 90 -6.71 -23.27 13.02
N ILE A 91 -6.85 -22.11 13.68
CA ILE A 91 -8.10 -21.66 14.28
C ILE A 91 -8.88 -20.81 13.26
N SER A 92 -9.85 -21.43 12.57
CA SER A 92 -10.62 -20.80 11.48
C SER A 92 -11.35 -19.52 11.90
N PHE A 93 -11.83 -19.45 13.13
CA PHE A 93 -12.47 -18.23 13.67
C PHE A 93 -11.53 -17.02 13.62
N PHE A 94 -10.31 -17.16 14.13
CA PHE A 94 -9.34 -16.07 14.10
C PHE A 94 -8.90 -15.70 12.68
N LYS A 95 -8.81 -16.68 11.78
CA LYS A 95 -8.57 -16.42 10.36
C LYS A 95 -9.63 -15.48 9.79
N SER A 96 -10.91 -15.76 10.03
CA SER A 96 -12.00 -14.89 9.59
C SER A 96 -11.95 -13.50 10.23
N VAL A 97 -11.54 -13.38 11.50
CA VAL A 97 -11.34 -12.09 12.16
C VAL A 97 -10.28 -11.27 11.43
N GLY A 98 -9.13 -11.89 11.13
CA GLY A 98 -8.05 -11.22 10.40
C GLY A 98 -8.44 -10.81 8.99
N GLU A 99 -9.10 -11.69 8.24
CA GLU A 99 -9.57 -11.40 6.88
C GLU A 99 -10.56 -10.22 6.84
N ASN A 100 -11.50 -10.19 7.78
CA ASN A 100 -12.42 -9.06 7.90
C ASN A 100 -11.69 -7.76 8.24
N ALA A 101 -10.77 -7.78 9.21
CA ALA A 101 -10.02 -6.59 9.59
C ALA A 101 -9.21 -6.02 8.42
N GLY A 102 -8.49 -6.89 7.67
CA GLY A 102 -7.72 -6.48 6.49
C GLY A 102 -8.62 -5.96 5.36
N GLY A 103 -9.79 -6.56 5.15
CA GLY A 103 -10.75 -6.16 4.12
C GLY A 103 -11.38 -4.77 4.36
N PHE A 104 -11.41 -4.29 5.59
CA PHE A 104 -12.00 -2.99 5.95
C PHE A 104 -10.99 -1.84 6.08
N GLY A 105 -9.79 -1.98 5.52
CA GLY A 105 -8.76 -0.93 5.57
C GLY A 105 -9.23 0.43 5.03
N GLY A 106 -10.00 0.46 3.94
CA GLY A 106 -10.56 1.67 3.36
C GLY A 106 -11.58 2.34 4.28
N VAL A 107 -12.47 1.56 4.87
CA VAL A 107 -13.45 2.03 5.87
C VAL A 107 -12.74 2.64 7.06
N ALA A 108 -11.77 1.92 7.62
CA ALA A 108 -11.01 2.36 8.79
C ALA A 108 -10.30 3.70 8.53
N ALA A 109 -9.64 3.83 7.36
CA ALA A 109 -8.96 5.07 6.99
C ALA A 109 -9.94 6.22 6.78
N ALA A 110 -11.05 5.99 6.05
CA ALA A 110 -12.06 7.02 5.79
C ALA A 110 -12.79 7.50 7.04
N ILE A 111 -12.76 6.73 8.13
CA ILE A 111 -13.28 7.13 9.45
C ILE A 111 -12.18 7.80 10.28
N ALA A 112 -11.02 7.16 10.44
CA ALA A 112 -9.98 7.61 11.35
C ALA A 112 -9.32 8.92 10.91
N VAL A 113 -9.19 9.15 9.60
CA VAL A 113 -8.56 10.35 9.05
C VAL A 113 -9.36 11.61 9.38
N PRO A 114 -10.65 11.73 9.01
CA PRO A 114 -11.42 12.91 9.35
C PRO A 114 -11.61 13.07 10.88
N LEU A 115 -11.75 11.99 11.64
CA LEU A 115 -11.77 12.06 13.10
C LEU A 115 -10.50 12.70 13.67
N SER A 116 -9.32 12.30 13.20
CA SER A 116 -8.05 12.89 13.60
C SER A 116 -7.93 14.38 13.21
N MET A 117 -8.64 14.79 12.15
CA MET A 117 -8.73 16.18 11.71
C MET A 117 -9.74 17.02 12.52
N GLY A 118 -10.51 16.38 13.42
CA GLY A 118 -11.50 17.02 14.27
C GLY A 118 -12.92 17.06 13.70
N THR A 119 -13.24 16.22 12.70
CA THR A 119 -14.59 16.09 12.12
C THR A 119 -15.56 15.44 13.09
N ASN A 120 -16.83 15.83 13.05
CA ASN A 120 -17.90 15.18 13.77
C ASN A 120 -17.93 13.66 13.48
N PRO A 121 -18.01 12.80 14.52
CA PRO A 121 -17.97 11.34 14.34
C PRO A 121 -19.02 10.79 13.38
N VAL A 122 -20.23 11.37 13.36
CA VAL A 122 -21.32 10.93 12.46
C VAL A 122 -20.92 11.14 10.99
N LEU A 123 -20.33 12.29 10.66
CA LEU A 123 -19.85 12.58 9.31
C LEU A 123 -18.69 11.64 8.91
N ALA A 124 -17.78 11.38 9.82
CA ALA A 124 -16.68 10.46 9.59
C ALA A 124 -17.17 9.02 9.35
N ILE A 125 -18.14 8.55 10.14
CA ILE A 125 -18.73 7.22 9.95
C ILE A 125 -19.48 7.15 8.61
N ALA A 126 -20.28 8.19 8.28
CA ALA A 126 -21.00 8.26 7.00
C ALA A 126 -20.05 8.18 5.79
N ALA A 127 -18.86 8.79 5.90
CA ALA A 127 -17.84 8.69 4.87
C ALA A 127 -17.26 7.27 4.73
N GLY A 128 -17.05 6.58 5.85
CA GLY A 128 -16.40 5.28 5.85
C GLY A 128 -17.30 4.12 5.44
N VAL A 129 -18.57 4.11 5.86
CA VAL A 129 -19.47 2.96 5.62
C VAL A 129 -19.72 2.64 4.15
N VAL A 130 -19.50 3.59 3.24
CA VAL A 130 -19.66 3.42 1.80
C VAL A 130 -18.41 2.88 1.10
N LEU A 131 -17.29 2.70 1.83
CA LEU A 131 -15.98 2.32 1.28
C LEU A 131 -15.55 0.88 1.58
N GLY A 132 -16.48 -0.03 1.82
CA GLY A 132 -16.19 -1.41 2.23
C GLY A 132 -15.37 -2.24 1.24
N GLN A 133 -15.27 -1.83 -0.02
CA GLN A 133 -14.51 -2.53 -1.05
C GLN A 133 -13.17 -1.86 -1.43
N PHE A 134 -12.86 -0.72 -0.81
CA PHE A 134 -11.65 0.04 -1.12
C PHE A 134 -10.52 -0.27 -0.15
N GLY A 135 -9.28 -0.15 -0.66
CA GLY A 135 -8.08 -0.25 0.17
C GLY A 135 -7.86 0.99 1.04
N ILE A 136 -6.85 0.90 1.92
CA ILE A 136 -6.54 1.96 2.90
C ILE A 136 -6.18 3.31 2.24
N LEU A 137 -5.45 3.32 1.11
CA LEU A 137 -5.02 4.56 0.44
C LEU A 137 -6.17 5.32 -0.24
N PRO A 138 -7.06 4.69 -1.02
CA PRO A 138 -8.29 5.36 -1.48
C PRO A 138 -9.15 5.87 -0.32
N GLY A 139 -9.26 5.08 0.77
CA GLY A 139 -9.94 5.48 2.00
C GLY A 139 -9.30 6.70 2.68
N PHE A 140 -7.96 6.77 2.71
CA PHE A 140 -7.23 7.93 3.21
C PHE A 140 -7.54 9.20 2.41
N ILE A 141 -7.48 9.12 1.07
CA ILE A 141 -7.74 10.27 0.20
C ILE A 141 -9.17 10.75 0.38
N ALA A 142 -10.14 9.83 0.39
CA ALA A 142 -11.54 10.16 0.63
C ALA A 142 -11.76 10.77 2.02
N GLY A 143 -11.20 10.16 3.06
CA GLY A 143 -11.28 10.67 4.44
C GLY A 143 -10.66 12.06 4.61
N TYR A 144 -9.54 12.33 3.93
CA TYR A 144 -8.93 13.65 3.94
C TYR A 144 -9.84 14.72 3.31
N VAL A 145 -10.41 14.43 2.14
CA VAL A 145 -11.35 15.35 1.48
C VAL A 145 -12.58 15.60 2.35
N VAL A 146 -13.12 14.55 2.97
CA VAL A 146 -14.23 14.65 3.92
C VAL A 146 -13.85 15.48 5.13
N GLY A 147 -12.67 15.31 5.69
CA GLY A 147 -12.19 16.11 6.83
C GLY A 147 -12.07 17.61 6.51
N LEU A 148 -11.74 17.97 5.26
CA LEU A 148 -11.77 19.36 4.82
C LEU A 148 -13.19 19.85 4.56
N LEU A 149 -14.03 19.02 3.95
CA LEU A 149 -15.41 19.36 3.61
C LEU A 149 -16.28 19.56 4.86
N SER A 150 -16.08 18.74 5.89
CA SER A 150 -16.83 18.86 7.15
C SER A 150 -16.63 20.21 7.83
N GLN A 151 -15.44 20.80 7.74
CA GLN A 151 -15.18 22.14 8.27
C GLN A 151 -15.95 23.23 7.53
N LEU A 152 -16.17 23.03 6.22
CA LEU A 152 -17.02 23.93 5.43
C LEU A 152 -18.50 23.74 5.79
N ILE A 153 -18.94 22.50 5.98
CA ILE A 153 -20.32 22.17 6.39
C ILE A 153 -20.63 22.83 7.74
N GLU A 154 -19.80 22.61 8.75
CA GLU A 154 -19.93 23.18 10.09
C GLU A 154 -19.93 24.71 10.09
N LYS A 155 -19.24 25.34 9.14
CA LYS A 155 -19.18 26.80 9.02
C LYS A 155 -20.43 27.42 8.40
N TYR A 156 -21.08 26.71 7.47
CA TYR A 156 -22.18 27.28 6.67
C TYR A 156 -23.57 26.76 7.04
N LEU A 157 -23.66 25.62 7.73
CA LEU A 157 -24.94 25.06 8.17
C LEU A 157 -25.19 25.34 9.65
N PRO A 158 -26.46 25.59 10.05
CA PRO A 158 -26.86 25.77 11.45
C PRO A 158 -26.68 24.46 12.24
N GLU A 159 -26.40 24.59 13.52
CA GLU A 159 -26.30 23.44 14.46
C GLU A 159 -27.59 22.59 14.41
N GLY A 160 -27.43 21.27 14.29
CA GLY A 160 -28.49 20.27 14.23
C GLY A 160 -28.90 19.87 12.81
N VAL A 161 -28.82 20.76 11.83
CA VAL A 161 -29.05 20.44 10.41
C VAL A 161 -27.75 19.99 9.74
N ASP A 162 -26.63 20.50 10.20
CA ASP A 162 -25.28 20.22 9.72
C ASP A 162 -24.95 18.72 9.70
N VAL A 163 -25.35 17.98 10.74
CA VAL A 163 -25.08 16.54 10.84
C VAL A 163 -25.87 15.74 9.82
N ILE A 164 -27.18 16.00 9.66
CA ILE A 164 -28.04 15.24 8.74
C ILE A 164 -27.71 15.60 7.27
N ALA A 165 -27.68 16.88 6.95
CA ALA A 165 -27.34 17.36 5.61
C ALA A 165 -25.90 16.99 5.26
N GLY A 166 -24.98 17.12 6.23
CA GLY A 166 -23.59 16.74 6.09
C GLY A 166 -23.41 15.25 5.77
N ALA A 167 -24.07 14.36 6.50
CA ALA A 167 -24.00 12.92 6.23
C ALA A 167 -24.48 12.55 4.81
N LEU A 168 -25.57 13.17 4.35
CA LEU A 168 -26.10 12.96 3.00
C LEU A 168 -25.16 13.47 1.89
N ILE A 169 -24.39 14.52 2.16
CA ILE A 169 -23.42 15.09 1.20
C ILE A 169 -22.10 14.33 1.25
N VAL A 170 -21.62 13.99 2.44
CA VAL A 170 -20.30 13.41 2.67
C VAL A 170 -20.21 11.99 2.13
N ALA A 171 -21.22 11.15 2.29
CA ALA A 171 -21.19 9.76 1.84
C ALA A 171 -20.99 9.64 0.31
N PRO A 172 -21.78 10.29 -0.57
CA PRO A 172 -21.53 10.18 -2.01
C PRO A 172 -20.21 10.83 -2.44
N ILE A 173 -19.77 11.91 -1.79
CA ILE A 173 -18.48 12.53 -2.10
C ILE A 173 -17.33 11.60 -1.71
N SER A 174 -17.40 10.95 -0.55
CA SER A 174 -16.42 9.96 -0.13
C SER A 174 -16.27 8.84 -1.14
N LEU A 175 -17.37 8.26 -1.59
CA LEU A 175 -17.38 7.20 -2.60
C LEU A 175 -16.82 7.68 -3.95
N LEU A 176 -17.22 8.86 -4.41
CA LEU A 176 -16.73 9.45 -5.65
C LEU A 176 -15.20 9.62 -5.62
N VAL A 177 -14.69 10.21 -4.55
CA VAL A 177 -13.25 10.45 -4.38
C VAL A 177 -12.47 9.14 -4.32
N ALA A 178 -12.94 8.15 -3.55
CA ALA A 178 -12.32 6.84 -3.49
C ALA A 178 -12.28 6.15 -4.85
N THR A 179 -13.40 6.17 -5.58
CA THR A 179 -13.51 5.58 -6.92
C THR A 179 -12.55 6.25 -7.92
N ALA A 180 -12.41 7.57 -7.85
CA ALA A 180 -11.48 8.30 -8.71
C ALA A 180 -10.00 8.04 -8.36
N ALA A 181 -9.69 7.85 -7.07
CA ALA A 181 -8.34 7.60 -6.59
C ALA A 181 -7.89 6.14 -6.80
N ASP A 182 -8.80 5.18 -6.74
CA ASP A 182 -8.51 3.74 -6.73
C ASP A 182 -7.66 3.26 -7.91
N PRO A 183 -7.91 3.58 -9.18
CA PRO A 183 -7.09 3.11 -10.29
C PRO A 183 -5.64 3.62 -10.22
N LEU A 184 -5.43 4.86 -9.77
CA LEU A 184 -4.08 5.43 -9.62
C LEU A 184 -3.32 4.74 -8.49
N VAL A 185 -3.98 4.52 -7.37
CA VAL A 185 -3.42 3.83 -6.20
C VAL A 185 -3.08 2.39 -6.55
N ASN A 186 -3.99 1.64 -7.15
CA ASN A 186 -3.77 0.24 -7.51
C ASN A 186 -2.64 0.07 -8.54
N MET A 187 -2.53 0.97 -9.51
CA MET A 187 -1.41 0.96 -10.45
C MET A 187 -0.07 1.16 -9.73
N THR A 188 0.00 2.08 -8.77
CA THR A 188 1.21 2.36 -8.00
C THR A 188 1.58 1.18 -7.10
N LEU A 189 0.59 0.63 -6.37
CA LEU A 189 0.79 -0.53 -5.49
C LEU A 189 1.20 -1.79 -6.27
N ALA A 190 0.63 -2.05 -7.44
CA ALA A 190 1.01 -3.17 -8.30
C ALA A 190 2.48 -3.08 -8.74
N ARG A 191 2.97 -1.89 -9.07
CA ARG A 191 4.38 -1.66 -9.41
C ARG A 191 5.31 -1.89 -8.23
N ILE A 192 4.96 -1.35 -7.05
CA ILE A 192 5.74 -1.55 -5.82
C ILE A 192 5.75 -3.03 -5.44
N GLY A 193 4.58 -3.69 -5.45
CA GLY A 193 4.45 -5.12 -5.13
C GLY A 193 5.28 -6.01 -6.06
N GLY A 194 5.23 -5.77 -7.37
CA GLY A 194 6.06 -6.50 -8.34
C GLY A 194 7.56 -6.35 -8.08
N THR A 195 8.00 -5.17 -7.64
CA THR A 195 9.41 -4.93 -7.28
C THR A 195 9.80 -5.69 -6.01
N ILE A 196 8.92 -5.68 -5.00
CA ILE A 196 9.13 -6.41 -3.74
C ILE A 196 9.24 -7.92 -4.01
N THR A 197 8.34 -8.46 -4.82
CA THR A 197 8.37 -9.89 -5.20
C THR A 197 9.65 -10.24 -5.95
N ALA A 198 10.06 -9.44 -6.92
CA ALA A 198 11.30 -9.65 -7.66
C ALA A 198 12.55 -9.59 -6.77
N ALA A 199 12.56 -8.72 -5.76
CA ALA A 199 13.65 -8.63 -4.79
C ALA A 199 13.66 -9.82 -3.82
N ALA A 200 12.48 -10.27 -3.36
CA ALA A 200 12.34 -11.41 -2.45
C ALA A 200 12.80 -12.74 -3.06
N GLU A 201 12.52 -12.97 -4.33
CA GLU A 201 12.94 -14.18 -5.06
C GLU A 201 14.45 -14.27 -5.26
N GLN A 202 15.16 -13.16 -5.18
CA GLN A 202 16.59 -13.10 -5.55
C GLN A 202 17.54 -13.09 -4.36
N SER A 203 17.20 -12.46 -3.26
CA SER A 203 18.04 -12.40 -2.07
C SER A 203 17.23 -12.12 -0.81
N PRO A 204 16.94 -13.13 0.01
CA PRO A 204 16.24 -12.96 1.28
C PRO A 204 16.92 -11.95 2.23
N LEU A 205 18.26 -11.83 2.16
CA LEU A 205 19.03 -10.87 2.96
C LEU A 205 18.81 -9.43 2.54
N VAL A 206 18.80 -9.15 1.22
CA VAL A 206 18.52 -7.81 0.69
C VAL A 206 17.09 -7.42 1.02
N MET A 207 16.17 -8.37 0.92
CA MET A 207 14.76 -8.15 1.27
C MET A 207 14.57 -7.85 2.76
N GLY A 208 15.24 -8.60 3.64
CA GLY A 208 15.22 -8.34 5.08
C GLY A 208 15.77 -6.95 5.44
N PHE A 209 16.85 -6.52 4.78
CA PHE A 209 17.43 -5.20 4.97
C PHE A 209 16.52 -4.07 4.46
N LEU A 210 15.91 -4.24 3.27
CA LEU A 210 14.99 -3.27 2.70
C LEU A 210 13.72 -3.14 3.54
N LEU A 211 13.06 -4.24 3.87
CA LEU A 211 11.85 -4.21 4.71
C LEU A 211 12.14 -3.72 6.13
N GLY A 212 13.20 -4.20 6.76
CA GLY A 212 13.60 -3.77 8.10
C GLY A 212 14.01 -2.29 8.15
N GLY A 213 14.75 -1.82 7.16
CA GLY A 213 15.16 -0.42 7.04
C GLY A 213 13.98 0.52 6.78
N ILE A 214 13.08 0.14 5.88
CA ILE A 214 11.87 0.93 5.56
C ILE A 214 10.90 0.96 6.74
N MET A 215 10.65 -0.19 7.38
CA MET A 215 9.82 -0.27 8.58
C MET A 215 10.37 0.61 9.70
N LYS A 216 11.68 0.58 9.91
CA LYS A 216 12.32 1.43 10.93
C LYS A 216 12.17 2.92 10.60
N MET A 217 12.35 3.31 9.33
CA MET A 217 12.13 4.71 8.90
C MET A 217 10.68 5.16 9.13
N ILE A 218 9.70 4.32 8.81
CA ILE A 218 8.27 4.65 8.97
C ILE A 218 7.92 4.75 10.48
N CYS A 219 8.50 3.91 11.32
CA CYS A 219 8.24 3.92 12.77
C CYS A 219 8.96 5.05 13.52
N THR A 220 9.98 5.67 12.95
CA THR A 220 10.75 6.76 13.60
C THR A 220 10.42 8.15 13.07
N SER A 221 9.54 8.27 12.08
CA SER A 221 8.98 9.54 11.55
C SER A 221 7.65 9.85 12.17
#